data_2389b1e16e76f8c08ed09201d0398a2a
#
_entry.id   2389b1e16e76f8c08ed09201d0398a2a
#
_cell.length_a   1.000
_cell.length_b   1.000
_cell.length_c   1.000
_cell.angle_alpha   90.00
_cell.angle_beta   90.00
_cell.angle_gamma   90.00
#
_symmetry.space_group_name_H-M   'P 1'
#
loop_
_entity.id
_entity.type
_entity.pdbx_description
1 polymer ?
#
loop_
_entity_poly.entity_id
_entity_poly.type
_entity_poly.pdbx_seq_one_letter_code
_entity_poly.pdbx_strand_id
1 'polypeptide(L)'
;MSDTTPEREPVRKRAPILPKDVQTGPVSTRPGTPRTTSGVSRRWGATTLAVIFGLLYAYDVWEGLDWLVLNVQGAASLDTTVTGTGWASLILVVLAPVLLFVAAFLVARRRAFFLQILIYVAGWAAASALYLSIVTLFSSASILA
;
A
#
# COMPACT_ATOMS: atom_id res chain seq x y z
N MET A 1 13.73 86.24 47.45
CA MET A 1 12.32 86.09 47.14
C MET A 1 12.21 85.19 45.91
N SER A 2 12.17 83.88 46.19
CA SER A 2 12.03 82.90 45.13
C SER A 2 10.71 82.15 45.34
N ASP A 3 9.81 82.41 44.45
CA ASP A 3 8.43 81.92 44.45
C ASP A 3 8.48 80.50 43.81
N THR A 4 8.32 79.45 44.65
CA THR A 4 8.33 78.07 44.20
C THR A 4 6.85 77.63 44.14
N THR A 5 6.29 77.72 42.97
CA THR A 5 4.96 77.20 42.69
C THR A 5 5.04 75.68 42.59
N PRO A 6 4.23 74.94 43.38
CA PRO A 6 4.23 73.47 43.28
C PRO A 6 3.46 73.08 42.02
N GLU A 7 4.12 72.37 41.15
CA GLU A 7 3.62 71.71 39.94
C GLU A 7 2.56 70.69 40.34
N ARG A 8 1.33 70.91 39.90
CA ARG A 8 0.23 69.95 40.14
C ARG A 8 0.39 68.71 39.18
N GLU A 9 0.70 67.64 39.74
CA GLU A 9 0.71 66.34 39.07
C GLU A 9 -0.65 66.03 38.42
N PRO A 10 -0.73 65.65 37.15
CA PRO A 10 -2.01 65.36 36.48
C PRO A 10 -2.64 64.10 37.07
N VAL A 11 -3.83 64.25 37.63
CA VAL A 11 -4.67 63.14 38.13
C VAL A 11 -4.94 62.17 37.00
N ARG A 12 -4.26 61.03 37.07
CA ARG A 12 -4.45 59.90 36.17
C ARG A 12 -5.87 59.39 36.35
N LYS A 13 -6.77 59.74 35.45
CA LYS A 13 -8.13 59.20 35.39
C LYS A 13 -8.00 57.67 35.23
N ARG A 14 -8.33 56.94 36.32
CA ARG A 14 -8.49 55.47 36.25
C ARG A 14 -9.64 55.19 35.30
N ALA A 15 -9.34 54.47 34.23
CA ALA A 15 -10.36 53.96 33.36
C ALA A 15 -11.31 53.03 34.15
N PRO A 16 -12.61 53.05 33.89
CA PRO A 16 -13.57 52.19 34.59
C PRO A 16 -13.20 50.72 34.30
N ILE A 17 -13.01 49.96 35.38
CA ILE A 17 -12.84 48.52 35.33
C ILE A 17 -14.18 47.94 34.88
N LEU A 18 -14.28 47.62 33.58
CA LEU A 18 -15.43 46.90 33.06
C LEU A 18 -15.41 45.46 33.67
N PRO A 19 -16.53 44.98 34.23
CA PRO A 19 -16.61 43.59 34.68
C PRO A 19 -16.31 42.65 33.55
N LYS A 20 -15.37 41.74 33.77
CA LYS A 20 -14.78 40.82 32.78
C LYS A 20 -15.71 39.68 32.39
N ASP A 21 -16.97 39.70 32.84
CA ASP A 21 -17.84 38.52 32.83
C ASP A 21 -19.01 38.56 31.86
N VAL A 22 -19.01 39.52 30.90
CA VAL A 22 -20.00 39.48 29.81
C VAL A 22 -19.29 39.24 28.50
N GLN A 23 -18.72 38.06 28.34
CA GLN A 23 -18.48 37.50 27.04
C GLN A 23 -19.78 36.93 26.46
N THR A 24 -20.69 37.82 26.08
CA THR A 24 -21.73 37.51 25.11
C THR A 24 -21.10 37.51 23.71
N GLY A 25 -20.13 36.60 23.51
CA GLY A 25 -19.76 36.20 22.17
C GLY A 25 -20.87 35.30 21.61
N PRO A 26 -21.25 35.43 20.34
CA PRO A 26 -22.20 34.50 19.74
C PRO A 26 -21.64 33.10 19.96
N VAL A 27 -22.46 32.24 20.61
CA VAL A 27 -22.18 30.79 20.68
C VAL A 27 -22.06 30.33 19.25
N SER A 28 -20.81 30.25 18.78
CA SER A 28 -20.50 29.60 17.52
C SER A 28 -20.80 28.11 17.72
N THR A 29 -22.06 27.76 17.51
CA THR A 29 -22.47 26.39 17.20
C THR A 29 -21.84 26.01 15.87
N ARG A 30 -20.51 25.85 15.88
CA ARG A 30 -19.81 25.18 14.81
C ARG A 30 -20.38 23.77 14.79
N PRO A 31 -21.14 23.37 13.77
CA PRO A 31 -21.57 22.00 13.64
C PRO A 31 -20.29 21.16 13.75
N GLY A 32 -20.24 20.31 14.79
CA GLY A 32 -19.09 19.43 14.97
C GLY A 32 -18.89 18.69 13.67
N THR A 33 -17.86 19.07 12.92
CA THR A 33 -17.42 18.29 11.78
C THR A 33 -17.26 16.86 12.29
N PRO A 34 -17.99 15.89 11.76
CA PRO A 34 -17.82 14.51 12.19
C PRO A 34 -16.35 14.21 12.03
N ARG A 35 -15.69 13.90 13.16
CA ARG A 35 -14.32 13.38 13.15
C ARG A 35 -14.38 12.13 12.30
N THR A 36 -14.00 12.28 11.04
CA THR A 36 -13.89 11.17 10.12
C THR A 36 -12.87 10.20 10.71
N THR A 37 -13.35 9.08 11.20
CA THR A 37 -12.58 7.91 11.62
C THR A 37 -11.89 7.23 10.43
N SER A 38 -11.56 8.03 9.42
CA SER A 38 -11.04 7.59 8.11
C SER A 38 -9.65 6.94 8.16
N GLY A 39 -8.91 7.12 9.26
CA GLY A 39 -7.56 6.55 9.37
C GLY A 39 -7.55 5.05 9.65
N VAL A 40 -8.45 4.55 10.49
CA VAL A 40 -8.53 3.12 10.87
C VAL A 40 -9.14 2.32 9.71
N SER A 41 -10.25 2.79 9.15
CA SER A 41 -10.92 2.17 8.00
C SER A 41 -9.99 2.01 6.79
N ARG A 42 -9.15 3.01 6.50
CA ARG A 42 -8.21 2.97 5.38
C ARG A 42 -7.09 1.92 5.57
N ARG A 43 -6.63 1.71 6.80
CA ARG A 43 -5.62 0.68 7.09
C ARG A 43 -6.18 -0.72 6.93
N TRP A 44 -7.38 -0.96 7.42
CA TRP A 44 -8.07 -2.23 7.28
C TRP A 44 -8.32 -2.59 5.82
N GLY A 45 -8.80 -1.64 5.01
CA GLY A 45 -9.00 -1.87 3.58
C GLY A 45 -7.72 -2.24 2.83
N ALA A 46 -6.60 -1.56 3.11
CA ALA A 46 -5.32 -1.88 2.50
C ALA A 46 -4.79 -3.27 2.92
N THR A 47 -4.97 -3.65 4.19
CA THR A 47 -4.57 -4.98 4.69
C THR A 47 -5.43 -6.06 4.06
N THR A 48 -6.74 -5.89 4.02
CA THR A 48 -7.66 -6.84 3.36
C THR A 48 -7.31 -7.05 1.89
N LEU A 49 -7.03 -5.96 1.18
CA LEU A 49 -6.61 -6.01 -0.22
C LEU A 49 -5.31 -6.82 -0.38
N ALA A 50 -4.29 -6.54 0.45
CA ALA A 50 -3.03 -7.26 0.41
C ALA A 50 -3.21 -8.77 0.71
N VAL A 51 -4.11 -9.13 1.63
CA VAL A 51 -4.42 -10.54 1.93
C VAL A 51 -5.11 -11.21 0.75
N ILE A 52 -6.12 -10.58 0.14
CA ILE A 52 -6.84 -11.15 -1.02
C ILE A 52 -5.87 -11.39 -2.18
N PHE A 53 -5.09 -10.37 -2.54
CA PHE A 53 -4.12 -10.53 -3.62
C PHE A 53 -2.98 -11.49 -3.24
N GLY A 54 -2.55 -11.50 -1.97
CA GLY A 54 -1.60 -12.47 -1.47
C GLY A 54 -2.06 -13.91 -1.67
N LEU A 55 -3.34 -14.19 -1.44
CA LEU A 55 -3.93 -15.51 -1.68
C LEU A 55 -3.99 -15.87 -3.18
N LEU A 56 -4.31 -14.88 -4.04
CA LEU A 56 -4.31 -15.09 -5.49
C LEU A 56 -2.90 -15.44 -6.00
N TYR A 57 -1.89 -14.69 -5.58
CA TYR A 57 -0.50 -14.98 -5.94
C TYR A 57 0.01 -16.29 -5.33
N ALA A 58 -0.46 -16.67 -4.13
CA ALA A 58 -0.14 -17.97 -3.53
C ALA A 58 -0.73 -19.11 -4.35
N TYR A 59 -1.92 -18.91 -4.94
CA TYR A 59 -2.51 -19.87 -5.87
C TYR A 59 -1.67 -20.00 -7.15
N ASP A 60 -1.21 -18.91 -7.74
CA ASP A 60 -0.31 -18.93 -8.90
C ASP A 60 1.00 -19.67 -8.61
N VAL A 61 1.56 -19.49 -7.39
CA VAL A 61 2.75 -20.26 -6.95
C VAL A 61 2.44 -21.75 -6.84
N TRP A 62 1.26 -22.10 -6.33
CA TRP A 62 0.85 -23.50 -6.23
C TRP A 62 0.72 -24.14 -7.62
N GLU A 63 0.09 -23.45 -8.57
CA GLU A 63 -0.02 -23.90 -9.95
C GLU A 63 1.37 -24.07 -10.60
N GLY A 64 2.30 -23.14 -10.36
CA GLY A 64 3.69 -23.24 -10.80
C GLY A 64 4.42 -24.44 -10.22
N LEU A 65 4.18 -24.77 -8.95
CA LEU A 65 4.75 -25.97 -8.30
C LEU A 65 4.17 -27.26 -8.87
N ASP A 66 2.86 -27.29 -9.11
CA ASP A 66 2.21 -28.45 -9.74
C ASP A 66 2.79 -28.71 -11.13
N TRP A 67 2.95 -27.66 -11.92
CA TRP A 67 3.57 -27.75 -13.24
C TRP A 67 5.03 -28.21 -13.19
N LEU A 68 5.81 -27.76 -12.19
CA LEU A 68 7.17 -28.22 -11.94
C LEU A 68 7.20 -29.72 -11.63
N VAL A 69 6.34 -30.17 -10.72
CA VAL A 69 6.28 -31.59 -10.33
C VAL A 69 5.89 -32.46 -11.53
N LEU A 70 4.89 -32.04 -12.31
CA LEU A 70 4.47 -32.79 -13.51
C LEU A 70 5.58 -32.93 -14.55
N ASN A 71 6.36 -31.85 -14.79
CA ASN A 71 7.46 -31.90 -15.75
C ASN A 71 8.62 -32.81 -15.26
N VAL A 72 8.96 -32.72 -13.97
CA VAL A 72 10.01 -33.59 -13.39
C VAL A 72 9.59 -35.07 -13.40
N GLN A 73 8.35 -35.36 -13.05
CA GLN A 73 7.82 -36.75 -13.09
C GLN A 73 7.69 -37.25 -14.54
N GLY A 74 7.27 -36.35 -15.46
CA GLY A 74 7.20 -36.68 -16.88
C GLY A 74 8.58 -37.03 -17.45
N ALA A 75 9.61 -36.25 -17.13
CA ALA A 75 10.99 -36.57 -17.54
C ALA A 75 11.44 -37.91 -17.00
N ALA A 76 11.20 -38.21 -15.72
CA ALA A 76 11.54 -39.49 -15.12
C ALA A 76 10.80 -40.69 -15.77
N SER A 77 9.54 -40.50 -16.16
CA SER A 77 8.75 -41.55 -16.81
C SER A 77 9.20 -41.87 -18.24
N LEU A 78 9.84 -40.89 -18.89
CA LEU A 78 10.39 -41.03 -20.25
C LEU A 78 11.87 -41.41 -20.25
N ASP A 79 12.45 -41.73 -19.08
CA ASP A 79 13.87 -42.01 -18.89
C ASP A 79 14.79 -40.87 -19.46
N THR A 80 14.29 -39.61 -19.36
CA THR A 80 14.98 -38.41 -19.81
C THR A 80 15.29 -37.49 -18.63
N THR A 81 16.13 -36.50 -18.85
CA THR A 81 16.47 -35.50 -17.84
C THR A 81 16.00 -34.14 -18.26
N VAL A 82 15.66 -33.28 -17.24
CA VAL A 82 15.33 -31.89 -17.49
C VAL A 82 16.62 -31.11 -17.82
N THR A 83 16.63 -30.43 -18.94
CA THR A 83 17.76 -29.59 -19.37
C THR A 83 18.03 -28.44 -18.39
N GLY A 84 19.24 -27.86 -18.44
CA GLY A 84 19.57 -26.67 -17.63
C GLY A 84 18.64 -25.49 -17.91
N THR A 85 18.24 -25.29 -19.16
CA THR A 85 17.25 -24.27 -19.55
C THR A 85 15.85 -24.62 -19.05
N GLY A 86 15.49 -25.91 -19.05
CA GLY A 86 14.26 -26.41 -18.46
C GLY A 86 14.18 -26.10 -16.96
N TRP A 87 15.22 -26.37 -16.19
CA TRP A 87 15.28 -26.04 -14.79
C TRP A 87 15.17 -24.52 -14.53
N ALA A 88 15.87 -23.69 -15.34
CA ALA A 88 15.76 -22.25 -15.21
C ALA A 88 14.33 -21.74 -15.46
N SER A 89 13.62 -22.30 -16.46
CA SER A 89 12.24 -21.92 -16.76
C SER A 89 11.27 -22.37 -15.65
N LEU A 90 11.43 -23.57 -15.10
CA LEU A 90 10.61 -24.11 -14.01
C LEU A 90 10.75 -23.26 -12.73
N ILE A 91 12.00 -22.92 -12.37
CA ILE A 91 12.26 -22.04 -11.23
C ILE A 91 11.67 -20.64 -11.45
N LEU A 92 11.80 -20.10 -12.67
CA LEU A 92 11.27 -18.79 -12.99
C LEU A 92 9.74 -18.71 -12.88
N VAL A 93 9.03 -19.77 -13.33
CA VAL A 93 7.57 -19.85 -13.23
C VAL A 93 7.10 -19.79 -11.77
N VAL A 94 7.79 -20.46 -10.85
CA VAL A 94 7.45 -20.45 -9.42
C VAL A 94 7.85 -19.13 -8.75
N LEU A 95 8.98 -18.55 -9.15
CA LEU A 95 9.55 -17.37 -8.49
C LEU A 95 8.92 -16.07 -8.98
N ALA A 96 8.50 -16.01 -10.25
CA ALA A 96 7.94 -14.78 -10.86
C ALA A 96 6.72 -14.24 -10.12
N PRO A 97 5.68 -15.01 -9.77
CA PRO A 97 4.54 -14.47 -9.03
C PRO A 97 4.94 -13.92 -7.65
N VAL A 98 5.89 -14.56 -6.95
CA VAL A 98 6.38 -14.08 -5.65
C VAL A 98 7.06 -12.72 -5.80
N LEU A 99 7.98 -12.58 -6.77
CA LEU A 99 8.69 -11.34 -7.02
C LEU A 99 7.74 -10.21 -7.46
N LEU A 100 6.77 -10.51 -8.31
CA LEU A 100 5.78 -9.56 -8.78
C LEU A 100 4.84 -9.12 -7.64
N PHE A 101 4.42 -10.04 -6.76
CA PHE A 101 3.66 -9.69 -5.58
C PHE A 101 4.43 -8.76 -4.64
N VAL A 102 5.68 -9.10 -4.34
CA VAL A 102 6.53 -8.26 -3.47
C VAL A 102 6.73 -6.87 -4.09
N ALA A 103 7.01 -6.80 -5.38
CA ALA A 103 7.16 -5.53 -6.10
C ALA A 103 5.86 -4.71 -6.07
N ALA A 104 4.71 -5.33 -6.39
CA ALA A 104 3.40 -4.70 -6.32
C ALA A 104 3.08 -4.20 -4.91
N PHE A 105 3.35 -5.02 -3.88
CA PHE A 105 3.15 -4.65 -2.48
C PHE A 105 4.00 -3.44 -2.08
N LEU A 106 5.29 -3.43 -2.41
CA LEU A 106 6.21 -2.33 -2.10
C LEU A 106 5.78 -1.02 -2.75
N VAL A 107 5.32 -1.07 -3.99
CA VAL A 107 4.84 0.10 -4.73
C VAL A 107 3.48 0.56 -4.21
N ALA A 108 2.57 -0.38 -3.93
CA ALA A 108 1.20 -0.10 -3.52
C ALA A 108 1.11 0.53 -2.13
N ARG A 109 1.93 0.08 -1.16
CA ARG A 109 1.79 0.42 0.27
C ARG A 109 1.75 1.91 0.59
N ARG A 110 2.25 2.78 -0.30
CA ARG A 110 2.30 4.24 -0.13
C ARG A 110 1.30 5.00 -1.01
N ARG A 111 0.45 4.30 -1.75
CA ARG A 111 -0.48 4.89 -2.72
C ARG A 111 -1.90 4.99 -2.18
N ALA A 112 -2.75 5.76 -2.86
CA ALA A 112 -4.17 5.82 -2.58
C ALA A 112 -4.82 4.45 -2.82
N PHE A 113 -5.89 4.12 -2.10
CA PHE A 113 -6.53 2.81 -2.11
C PHE A 113 -6.90 2.31 -3.53
N PHE A 114 -7.46 3.19 -4.35
CA PHE A 114 -7.80 2.85 -5.73
C PHE A 114 -6.56 2.51 -6.58
N LEU A 115 -5.47 3.25 -6.38
CA LEU A 115 -4.21 3.00 -7.08
C LEU A 115 -3.55 1.69 -6.61
N GLN A 116 -3.75 1.29 -5.35
CA GLN A 116 -3.31 0.00 -4.84
C GLN A 116 -3.97 -1.16 -5.59
N ILE A 117 -5.29 -1.10 -5.79
CA ILE A 117 -6.02 -2.12 -6.56
C ILE A 117 -5.45 -2.22 -7.97
N LEU A 118 -5.26 -1.09 -8.64
CA LEU A 118 -4.72 -1.07 -10.01
C LEU A 118 -3.32 -1.71 -10.09
N ILE A 119 -2.45 -1.40 -9.13
CA ILE A 119 -1.07 -1.94 -9.08
C ILE A 119 -1.11 -3.46 -8.88
N TYR A 120 -1.95 -3.98 -7.97
CA TYR A 120 -2.07 -5.41 -7.76
C TYR A 120 -2.64 -6.14 -8.97
N VAL A 121 -3.67 -5.59 -9.60
CA VAL A 121 -4.25 -6.16 -10.83
C VAL A 121 -3.25 -6.15 -11.97
N ALA A 122 -2.50 -5.06 -12.15
CA ALA A 122 -1.46 -4.97 -13.17
C ALA A 122 -0.33 -5.96 -12.92
N GLY A 123 0.10 -6.13 -11.66
CA GLY A 123 1.08 -7.13 -11.28
C GLY A 123 0.62 -8.56 -11.56
N TRP A 124 -0.63 -8.87 -11.24
CA TRP A 124 -1.22 -10.17 -11.52
C TRP A 124 -1.35 -10.45 -13.03
N ALA A 125 -1.82 -9.46 -13.80
CA ALA A 125 -1.86 -9.57 -15.27
C ALA A 125 -0.47 -9.78 -15.88
N ALA A 126 0.57 -9.10 -15.32
CA ALA A 126 1.96 -9.32 -15.74
C ALA A 126 2.46 -10.73 -15.40
N ALA A 127 2.10 -11.29 -14.23
CA ALA A 127 2.43 -12.66 -13.86
C ALA A 127 1.82 -13.67 -14.83
N SER A 128 0.53 -13.51 -15.15
CA SER A 128 -0.18 -14.38 -16.10
C SER A 128 0.40 -14.28 -17.52
N ALA A 129 0.75 -13.07 -17.98
CA ALA A 129 1.39 -12.86 -19.27
C ALA A 129 2.78 -13.51 -19.34
N LEU A 130 3.59 -13.41 -18.27
CA LEU A 130 4.88 -14.07 -18.15
C LEU A 130 4.73 -15.61 -18.18
N TYR A 131 3.77 -16.15 -17.42
CA TYR A 131 3.48 -17.57 -17.41
C TYR A 131 3.16 -18.09 -18.83
N LEU A 132 2.21 -17.45 -19.53
CA LEU A 132 1.86 -17.81 -20.89
C LEU A 132 3.06 -17.70 -21.86
N SER A 133 3.88 -16.67 -21.70
CA SER A 133 5.09 -16.49 -22.54
C SER A 133 6.11 -17.62 -22.31
N ILE A 134 6.33 -18.01 -21.05
CA ILE A 134 7.24 -19.11 -20.71
C ILE A 134 6.69 -20.42 -21.26
N VAL A 135 5.41 -20.73 -21.04
CA VAL A 135 4.79 -21.97 -21.52
C VAL A 135 4.82 -22.06 -23.04
N THR A 136 4.61 -20.95 -23.77
CA THR A 136 4.67 -20.96 -25.23
C THR A 136 6.09 -21.06 -25.79
N LEU A 137 7.05 -20.39 -25.18
CA LEU A 137 8.46 -20.43 -25.62
C LEU A 137 9.14 -21.78 -25.28
N PHE A 138 8.78 -22.37 -24.17
CA PHE A 138 9.32 -23.65 -23.70
C PHE A 138 8.35 -24.81 -23.91
N SER A 139 7.49 -24.73 -24.93
CA SER A 139 6.61 -25.84 -25.26
C SER A 139 7.44 -27.12 -25.45
N SER A 140 7.20 -28.05 -24.62
CA SER A 140 7.54 -29.50 -24.56
C SER A 140 8.83 -30.00 -25.25
N ALA A 141 9.26 -29.46 -26.36
CA ALA A 141 10.43 -29.96 -27.10
C ALA A 141 11.79 -29.45 -26.59
N SER A 142 11.84 -28.37 -25.85
CA SER A 142 13.09 -27.74 -25.37
C SER A 142 13.40 -27.97 -23.89
N ILE A 143 12.45 -28.54 -23.14
CA ILE A 143 12.60 -28.80 -21.70
C ILE A 143 13.26 -30.18 -21.44
N LEU A 144 13.03 -31.14 -22.34
CA LEU A 144 13.53 -32.50 -22.24
C LEU A 144 14.70 -32.70 -23.20
N ALA A 145 15.74 -33.31 -22.70
CA ALA A 145 16.91 -33.74 -23.48
C ALA A 145 16.97 -35.31 -23.57
#